data_a539f4903b366aaa163d004fc7765ac9
#
_entry.id   a539f4903b366aaa163d004fc7765ac9
#
_cell.length_a   1.000
_cell.length_b   1.000
_cell.length_c   1.000
_cell.angle_alpha   90.00
_cell.angle_beta   90.00
_cell.angle_gamma   90.00
#
_symmetry.space_group_name_H-M   'P 1'
#
loop_
_entity.id
_entity.type
_entity.pdbx_description
1 polymer ?
#
loop_
_entity_poly.entity_id
_entity_poly.type
_entity_poly.pdbx_seq_one_letter_code
_entity_poly.pdbx_strand_id
1 'polypeptide(L)'
;MRNDLVSIGAGEMTYEIRNIVNVAEKLQSHGVKINWENIGDPIMKGENIPSWMKKIVVDEMMNDETWGYCHTRGVLETREFVCAMTNRRGGAQITPDDIIFFNGLGEAITKVYGCLRPETRILFPSPTYTTHTLGEAMHANAAPICYRLKPDENWYPDLEEMERYVKYNPQIGGIMLINPDNPTGMVYPPETLERIIAIARKYDQFIIADEVYNHILYNGQKTVPISDLIGGVPAIAMKGISKEFPWPGARCGWIEVYNYGKDGRFDKYVNTILTAKMNEVCATTLPQKAIPAIISHPDYQGYLQERIARYERLSNVTYNHLKNVPGLMVNRTNGAFYMAVAFRNGLVNGHQRLPIDNPEVKELVENLVSVPGVSPDKRFVYYLLASTGICVVPLSSFSTPLQGFRVTLLEKDINESERVYQTLADKIGEYLES
;
A
#
# COMPACT_ATOMS: atom_id res chain seq x y z
N MET A 1 -6.22 -34.30 17.19
CA MET A 1 -4.80 -33.92 17.20
C MET A 1 -4.38 -33.54 18.61
N ARG A 2 -3.11 -33.61 18.96
CA ARG A 2 -2.65 -33.38 20.35
C ARG A 2 -2.46 -31.90 20.71
N ASN A 3 -2.31 -31.01 19.72
CA ASN A 3 -2.04 -29.58 19.90
C ASN A 3 -2.84 -28.75 18.91
N ASP A 4 -3.06 -27.50 19.22
CA ASP A 4 -3.50 -26.51 18.24
C ASP A 4 -2.43 -26.33 17.15
N LEU A 5 -2.88 -26.22 15.89
CA LEU A 5 -1.99 -26.11 14.74
C LEU A 5 -1.79 -24.67 14.28
N VAL A 6 -2.67 -23.76 14.74
CA VAL A 6 -2.72 -22.39 14.28
C VAL A 6 -1.91 -21.49 15.22
N SER A 7 -1.07 -20.63 14.63
CA SER A 7 -0.33 -19.61 15.40
C SER A 7 -1.30 -18.68 16.11
N ILE A 8 -0.96 -18.24 17.33
CA ILE A 8 -1.75 -17.26 18.11
C ILE A 8 -1.97 -15.98 17.28
N GLY A 9 -0.96 -15.50 16.58
CA GLY A 9 -1.05 -14.32 15.72
C GLY A 9 -1.94 -14.48 14.49
N ALA A 10 -2.36 -15.70 14.14
CA ALA A 10 -3.28 -15.94 13.02
C ALA A 10 -4.69 -15.38 13.30
N GLY A 11 -5.07 -15.15 14.56
CA GLY A 11 -6.31 -14.46 14.92
C GLY A 11 -6.38 -13.01 14.43
N GLU A 12 -5.23 -12.37 14.21
CA GLU A 12 -5.13 -11.02 13.65
C GLU A 12 -5.24 -11.00 12.10
N MET A 13 -5.20 -12.17 11.46
CA MET A 13 -5.19 -12.30 10.00
C MET A 13 -6.60 -12.19 9.39
N THR A 14 -7.17 -11.01 9.36
CA THR A 14 -8.38 -10.70 8.59
C THR A 14 -8.03 -9.82 7.40
N TYR A 15 -8.01 -10.39 6.18
CA TYR A 15 -7.71 -9.63 4.96
C TYR A 15 -9.02 -9.14 4.30
N GLU A 16 -9.65 -8.15 4.92
CA GLU A 16 -10.95 -7.61 4.54
C GLU A 16 -11.00 -7.06 3.10
N ILE A 17 -9.89 -6.58 2.57
CA ILE A 17 -9.81 -6.10 1.17
C ILE A 17 -10.20 -7.21 0.17
N ARG A 18 -9.91 -8.48 0.49
CA ARG A 18 -10.34 -9.62 -0.33
C ARG A 18 -11.74 -10.11 0.01
N ASN A 19 -12.17 -9.94 1.24
CA ASN A 19 -13.51 -10.37 1.66
C ASN A 19 -14.60 -9.61 0.92
N ILE A 20 -14.41 -8.29 0.68
CA ILE A 20 -15.38 -7.49 -0.09
C ILE A 20 -15.50 -7.97 -1.54
N VAL A 21 -14.43 -8.50 -2.15
CA VAL A 21 -14.47 -9.09 -3.50
C VAL A 21 -15.38 -10.31 -3.52
N ASN A 22 -15.25 -11.21 -2.53
CA ASN A 22 -16.11 -12.39 -2.43
C ASN A 22 -17.60 -12.02 -2.28
N VAL A 23 -17.89 -10.94 -1.55
CA VAL A 23 -19.26 -10.42 -1.44
C VAL A 23 -19.74 -9.86 -2.78
N ALA A 24 -18.91 -9.06 -3.47
CA ALA A 24 -19.24 -8.50 -4.78
C ALA A 24 -19.49 -9.60 -5.83
N GLU A 25 -18.69 -10.65 -5.86
CA GLU A 25 -18.89 -11.80 -6.76
C GLU A 25 -20.22 -12.52 -6.48
N LYS A 26 -20.60 -12.67 -5.21
CA LYS A 26 -21.92 -13.22 -4.86
C LYS A 26 -23.05 -12.31 -5.37
N LEU A 27 -22.94 -11.00 -5.18
CA LEU A 27 -23.95 -10.05 -5.68
C LEU A 27 -24.02 -10.07 -7.22
N GLN A 28 -22.88 -10.21 -7.89
CA GLN A 28 -22.81 -10.34 -9.33
C GLN A 28 -23.56 -11.59 -9.83
N SER A 29 -23.52 -12.70 -9.11
CA SER A 29 -24.28 -13.91 -9.42
C SER A 29 -25.81 -13.72 -9.30
N HIS A 30 -26.26 -12.70 -8.56
CA HIS A 30 -27.65 -12.26 -8.47
C HIS A 30 -27.99 -11.08 -9.42
N GLY A 31 -27.13 -10.81 -10.42
CA GLY A 31 -27.38 -9.84 -11.47
C GLY A 31 -26.95 -8.40 -11.19
N VAL A 32 -26.27 -8.14 -10.07
CA VAL A 32 -25.71 -6.80 -9.78
C VAL A 32 -24.48 -6.55 -10.67
N LYS A 33 -24.50 -5.48 -11.45
CA LYS A 33 -23.32 -5.05 -12.23
C LYS A 33 -22.33 -4.35 -11.31
N ILE A 34 -21.11 -4.88 -11.19
CA ILE A 34 -20.11 -4.36 -10.25
C ILE A 34 -19.19 -3.35 -10.92
N ASN A 35 -19.03 -2.18 -10.29
CA ASN A 35 -18.01 -1.18 -10.56
C ASN A 35 -16.88 -1.33 -9.52
N TRP A 36 -15.74 -1.83 -9.97
CA TRP A 36 -14.61 -2.21 -9.11
C TRP A 36 -13.74 -1.01 -8.74
N GLU A 37 -14.12 -0.25 -7.70
CA GLU A 37 -13.34 0.88 -7.19
C GLU A 37 -12.45 0.50 -5.98
N ASN A 38 -12.30 -0.79 -5.72
CA ASN A 38 -11.49 -1.36 -4.64
C ASN A 38 -10.17 -1.97 -5.10
N ILE A 39 -10.01 -2.27 -6.40
CA ILE A 39 -8.89 -3.05 -6.94
C ILE A 39 -7.72 -2.14 -7.29
N GLY A 40 -6.59 -2.30 -6.57
CA GLY A 40 -5.33 -1.58 -6.82
C GLY A 40 -4.44 -2.25 -7.87
N ASP A 41 -5.03 -2.80 -8.94
CA ASP A 41 -4.34 -3.42 -10.06
C ASP A 41 -4.71 -2.70 -11.36
N PRO A 42 -3.79 -1.92 -11.94
CA PRO A 42 -4.05 -1.18 -13.18
C PRO A 42 -4.43 -2.07 -14.36
N ILE A 43 -3.89 -3.30 -14.42
CA ILE A 43 -4.19 -4.24 -15.51
C ILE A 43 -5.62 -4.75 -15.44
N MET A 44 -6.11 -5.08 -14.25
CA MET A 44 -7.50 -5.47 -14.05
C MET A 44 -8.49 -4.33 -14.35
N LYS A 45 -8.05 -3.08 -14.22
CA LYS A 45 -8.79 -1.88 -14.65
C LYS A 45 -8.57 -1.54 -16.12
N GLY A 46 -8.01 -2.48 -16.90
CA GLY A 46 -7.87 -2.40 -18.34
C GLY A 46 -6.68 -1.57 -18.84
N GLU A 47 -5.69 -1.28 -18.02
CA GLU A 47 -4.47 -0.59 -18.46
C GLU A 47 -3.68 -1.47 -19.43
N ASN A 48 -3.26 -0.90 -20.55
CA ASN A 48 -2.47 -1.60 -21.56
C ASN A 48 -0.98 -1.36 -21.31
N ILE A 49 -0.21 -2.46 -21.37
CA ILE A 49 1.25 -2.36 -21.36
C ILE A 49 1.74 -1.99 -22.76
N PRO A 50 2.61 -0.98 -22.91
CA PRO A 50 3.17 -0.57 -24.21
C PRO A 50 3.88 -1.72 -24.93
N SER A 51 3.81 -1.73 -26.26
CA SER A 51 4.46 -2.75 -27.08
C SER A 51 5.97 -2.80 -26.89
N TRP A 52 6.61 -1.64 -26.73
CA TRP A 52 8.06 -1.55 -26.47
C TRP A 52 8.47 -2.23 -25.16
N MET A 53 7.65 -2.08 -24.09
CA MET A 53 7.90 -2.73 -22.80
C MET A 53 7.73 -4.26 -22.91
N LYS A 54 6.68 -4.70 -23.61
CA LYS A 54 6.47 -6.13 -23.90
C LYS A 54 7.63 -6.71 -24.71
N LYS A 55 8.12 -5.95 -25.70
CA LYS A 55 9.27 -6.37 -26.52
C LYS A 55 10.52 -6.60 -25.67
N ILE A 56 10.84 -5.68 -24.75
CA ILE A 56 11.98 -5.85 -23.81
C ILE A 56 11.87 -7.18 -23.05
N VAL A 57 10.68 -7.48 -22.51
CA VAL A 57 10.46 -8.72 -21.77
C VAL A 57 10.61 -9.95 -22.67
N VAL A 58 10.12 -9.89 -23.91
CA VAL A 58 10.27 -10.99 -24.89
C VAL A 58 11.73 -11.17 -25.27
N ASP A 59 12.47 -10.09 -25.50
CA ASP A 59 13.91 -10.16 -25.83
C ASP A 59 14.71 -10.81 -24.67
N GLU A 60 14.40 -10.48 -23.42
CA GLU A 60 15.00 -11.13 -22.25
C GLU A 60 14.62 -12.63 -22.14
N MET A 61 13.40 -13.01 -22.51
CA MET A 61 12.99 -14.42 -22.54
C MET A 61 13.74 -15.24 -23.59
N MET A 62 14.24 -14.62 -24.65
CA MET A 62 15.06 -15.28 -25.69
C MET A 62 16.50 -15.50 -25.27
N ASN A 63 16.94 -14.94 -24.15
CA ASN A 63 18.27 -15.14 -23.58
C ASN A 63 18.25 -16.33 -22.62
N ASP A 64 18.99 -17.40 -22.92
CA ASP A 64 19.07 -18.63 -22.12
C ASP A 64 19.49 -18.36 -20.67
N GLU A 65 20.36 -17.37 -20.40
CA GLU A 65 20.76 -17.02 -19.04
C GLU A 65 19.60 -16.57 -18.15
N THR A 66 18.53 -16.08 -18.75
CA THR A 66 17.32 -15.62 -18.01
C THR A 66 16.52 -16.78 -17.42
N TRP A 67 16.72 -18.00 -17.92
CA TRP A 67 16.06 -19.20 -17.45
C TRP A 67 16.74 -19.85 -16.23
N GLY A 68 17.98 -19.42 -15.95
CA GLY A 68 18.74 -19.89 -14.80
C GLY A 68 18.41 -19.16 -13.49
N TYR A 69 18.89 -19.72 -12.38
CA TYR A 69 18.92 -19.03 -11.11
C TYR A 69 19.88 -17.82 -11.18
N CYS A 70 19.49 -16.71 -10.59
CA CYS A 70 20.40 -15.60 -10.35
C CYS A 70 21.03 -15.70 -8.94
N HIS A 71 21.88 -14.74 -8.61
CA HIS A 71 22.43 -14.62 -7.25
C HIS A 71 21.31 -14.42 -6.23
N THR A 72 21.47 -14.88 -4.99
CA THR A 72 20.46 -14.77 -3.90
C THR A 72 19.98 -13.33 -3.68
N ARG A 73 20.86 -12.35 -3.77
CA ARG A 73 20.50 -10.92 -3.68
C ARG A 73 19.75 -10.41 -4.91
N GLY A 74 19.78 -11.13 -6.01
CA GLY A 74 19.25 -10.74 -7.32
C GLY A 74 20.32 -10.58 -8.39
N VAL A 75 19.91 -10.30 -9.62
CA VAL A 75 20.77 -10.10 -10.79
C VAL A 75 21.74 -8.95 -10.53
N LEU A 76 23.05 -9.18 -10.71
CA LEU A 76 24.08 -8.20 -10.37
C LEU A 76 23.93 -6.91 -11.17
N GLU A 77 23.80 -7.00 -12.50
CA GLU A 77 23.65 -5.84 -13.39
C GLU A 77 22.46 -4.97 -13.01
N THR A 78 21.34 -5.60 -12.60
CA THR A 78 20.17 -4.87 -12.13
C THR A 78 20.42 -4.19 -10.79
N ARG A 79 21.13 -4.85 -9.87
CA ARG A 79 21.52 -4.26 -8.58
C ARG A 79 22.48 -3.08 -8.76
N GLU A 80 23.46 -3.20 -9.67
CA GLU A 80 24.37 -2.12 -10.04
C GLU A 80 23.62 -0.93 -10.64
N PHE A 81 22.66 -1.19 -11.54
CA PHE A 81 21.83 -0.15 -12.14
C PHE A 81 20.99 0.60 -11.07
N VAL A 82 20.28 -0.13 -10.22
CA VAL A 82 19.46 0.45 -9.14
C VAL A 82 20.32 1.21 -8.13
N CYS A 83 21.47 0.65 -7.74
CA CYS A 83 22.46 1.29 -6.90
C CYS A 83 22.93 2.64 -7.49
N ALA A 84 23.28 2.65 -8.77
CA ALA A 84 23.71 3.88 -9.46
C ALA A 84 22.58 4.93 -9.51
N MET A 85 21.31 4.53 -9.68
CA MET A 85 20.18 5.43 -9.65
C MET A 85 20.01 6.08 -8.27
N THR A 86 20.13 5.30 -7.19
CA THR A 86 20.03 5.81 -5.82
C THR A 86 21.18 6.74 -5.49
N ASN A 87 22.42 6.35 -5.80
CA ASN A 87 23.62 7.13 -5.47
C ASN A 87 23.72 8.46 -6.24
N ARG A 88 23.20 8.54 -7.47
CA ARG A 88 23.18 9.79 -8.26
C ARG A 88 22.41 10.93 -7.60
N ARG A 89 21.48 10.66 -6.69
CA ARG A 89 20.73 11.69 -5.96
C ARG A 89 21.53 12.39 -4.87
N GLY A 90 22.68 11.83 -4.48
CA GLY A 90 23.61 12.46 -3.53
C GLY A 90 23.25 12.26 -2.06
N GLY A 91 22.21 11.50 -1.73
CA GLY A 91 21.85 11.12 -0.38
C GLY A 91 22.70 9.97 0.17
N ALA A 92 22.07 8.99 0.82
CA ALA A 92 22.76 7.78 1.29
C ALA A 92 23.42 7.07 0.10
N GLN A 93 24.68 6.67 0.30
CA GLN A 93 25.43 5.93 -0.69
C GLN A 93 25.39 4.44 -0.34
N ILE A 94 25.02 3.61 -1.31
CA ILE A 94 24.92 2.16 -1.18
C ILE A 94 25.79 1.44 -2.19
N THR A 95 25.97 0.16 -1.98
CA THR A 95 26.62 -0.76 -2.90
C THR A 95 25.58 -1.73 -3.49
N PRO A 96 25.88 -2.46 -4.56
CA PRO A 96 25.00 -3.50 -5.07
C PRO A 96 24.66 -4.58 -4.03
N ASP A 97 25.50 -4.75 -3.01
CA ASP A 97 25.28 -5.71 -1.93
C ASP A 97 24.30 -5.24 -0.86
N ASP A 98 23.93 -3.97 -0.86
CA ASP A 98 22.87 -3.39 -0.02
C ASP A 98 21.48 -3.55 -0.65
N ILE A 99 21.36 -4.24 -1.79
CA ILE A 99 20.11 -4.47 -2.51
C ILE A 99 19.78 -5.97 -2.49
N ILE A 100 18.55 -6.31 -2.10
CA ILE A 100 18.06 -7.68 -2.08
C ILE A 100 16.71 -7.75 -2.78
N PHE A 101 16.62 -8.56 -3.85
CA PHE A 101 15.40 -8.81 -4.61
C PHE A 101 14.55 -9.93 -4.00
N PHE A 102 13.22 -9.77 -4.15
CA PHE A 102 12.20 -10.68 -3.65
C PHE A 102 11.12 -10.96 -4.73
N ASN A 103 10.38 -12.04 -4.57
CA ASN A 103 9.22 -12.36 -5.41
C ASN A 103 8.02 -11.48 -5.06
N GLY A 104 8.19 -10.17 -5.26
CA GLY A 104 7.29 -9.09 -4.86
C GLY A 104 7.47 -8.66 -3.41
N LEU A 105 6.95 -7.46 -3.09
CA LEU A 105 7.08 -6.90 -1.74
C LEU A 105 6.34 -7.70 -0.66
N GLY A 106 5.34 -8.52 -1.02
CA GLY A 106 4.72 -9.42 -0.04
C GLY A 106 5.70 -10.41 0.59
N GLU A 107 6.63 -10.97 -0.21
CA GLU A 107 7.73 -11.80 0.32
C GLU A 107 8.70 -10.97 1.16
N ALA A 108 9.09 -9.78 0.69
CA ALA A 108 9.97 -8.89 1.43
C ALA A 108 9.39 -8.55 2.82
N ILE A 109 8.11 -8.18 2.88
CA ILE A 109 7.38 -7.88 4.11
C ILE A 109 7.42 -9.07 5.08
N THR A 110 7.11 -10.28 4.59
CA THR A 110 7.15 -11.49 5.41
C THR A 110 8.55 -11.75 6.00
N LYS A 111 9.61 -11.56 5.20
CA LYS A 111 11.00 -11.75 5.67
C LYS A 111 11.44 -10.65 6.63
N VAL A 112 11.14 -9.40 6.31
CA VAL A 112 11.52 -8.24 7.13
C VAL A 112 10.91 -8.38 8.52
N TYR A 113 9.62 -8.65 8.66
CA TYR A 113 9.03 -8.82 9.99
C TYR A 113 9.35 -10.17 10.62
N GLY A 114 9.36 -11.27 9.86
CA GLY A 114 9.64 -12.60 10.37
C GLY A 114 11.08 -12.82 10.87
N CYS A 115 12.02 -11.95 10.51
CA CYS A 115 13.41 -11.98 11.01
C CYS A 115 13.65 -11.09 12.23
N LEU A 116 12.65 -10.33 12.69
CA LEU A 116 12.71 -9.63 13.98
C LEU A 116 12.58 -10.61 15.14
N ARG A 117 12.93 -10.18 16.34
CA ARG A 117 12.49 -10.88 17.55
C ARG A 117 11.00 -10.59 17.77
N PRO A 118 10.19 -11.54 18.26
CA PRO A 118 8.76 -11.30 18.51
C PRO A 118 8.48 -10.12 19.44
N GLU A 119 9.43 -9.81 20.36
CA GLU A 119 9.33 -8.70 21.29
C GLU A 119 9.73 -7.34 20.65
N THR A 120 10.41 -7.35 19.51
CA THR A 120 10.78 -6.13 18.79
C THR A 120 9.66 -5.72 17.86
N ARG A 121 8.97 -4.65 18.21
CA ARG A 121 7.79 -4.18 17.53
C ARG A 121 8.11 -3.06 16.53
N ILE A 122 7.27 -2.93 15.54
CA ILE A 122 7.31 -1.83 14.58
C ILE A 122 6.11 -0.91 14.82
N LEU A 123 6.35 0.39 14.76
CA LEU A 123 5.32 1.41 14.87
C LEU A 123 4.81 1.79 13.46
N PHE A 124 3.52 1.52 13.16
CA PHE A 124 2.90 1.70 11.86
C PHE A 124 2.04 2.96 11.78
N PRO A 125 1.81 3.53 10.57
CA PRO A 125 0.74 4.50 10.38
C PRO A 125 -0.66 3.86 10.49
N SER A 126 -1.67 4.65 10.82
CA SER A 126 -3.08 4.24 10.87
C SER A 126 -3.97 5.35 10.28
N PRO A 127 -4.65 5.09 9.14
CA PRO A 127 -4.71 3.84 8.36
C PRO A 127 -3.41 3.47 7.66
N THR A 128 -3.27 2.19 7.26
CA THR A 128 -2.08 1.68 6.55
C THR A 128 -2.39 0.49 5.65
N TYR A 129 -1.48 0.17 4.73
CA TYR A 129 -1.56 -1.06 3.95
C TYR A 129 -1.38 -2.29 4.84
N THR A 130 -2.45 -3.04 5.04
CA THR A 130 -2.56 -4.08 6.07
C THR A 130 -1.60 -5.26 5.91
N THR A 131 -1.02 -5.48 4.74
CA THR A 131 0.01 -6.53 4.59
C THR A 131 1.19 -6.31 5.55
N HIS A 132 1.53 -5.04 5.84
CA HIS A 132 2.58 -4.70 6.81
C HIS A 132 2.16 -5.06 8.23
N THR A 133 1.02 -4.52 8.68
CA THR A 133 0.53 -4.75 10.05
C THR A 133 0.22 -6.21 10.33
N LEU A 134 -0.41 -6.92 9.37
CA LEU A 134 -0.72 -8.35 9.53
C LEU A 134 0.55 -9.22 9.56
N GLY A 135 1.55 -8.89 8.74
CA GLY A 135 2.82 -9.61 8.73
C GLY A 135 3.57 -9.50 10.06
N GLU A 136 3.61 -8.31 10.64
CA GLU A 136 4.23 -8.07 11.95
C GLU A 136 3.40 -8.66 13.08
N ALA A 137 2.09 -8.43 13.11
CA ALA A 137 1.20 -8.93 14.15
C ALA A 137 1.21 -10.47 14.23
N MET A 138 1.22 -11.15 13.08
CA MET A 138 1.34 -12.60 13.05
C MET A 138 2.67 -13.09 13.65
N HIS A 139 3.77 -12.42 13.33
CA HIS A 139 5.08 -12.77 13.87
C HIS A 139 5.20 -12.46 15.38
N ALA A 140 4.73 -11.28 15.80
CA ALA A 140 4.77 -10.85 17.18
C ALA A 140 3.73 -11.52 18.10
N ASN A 141 2.74 -12.24 17.53
CA ASN A 141 1.59 -12.79 18.25
C ASN A 141 0.80 -11.72 19.04
N ALA A 142 0.71 -10.51 18.53
CA ALA A 142 0.07 -9.38 19.18
C ALA A 142 -0.45 -8.37 18.17
N ALA A 143 -1.51 -7.62 18.52
CA ALA A 143 -2.05 -6.55 17.68
C ALA A 143 -0.99 -5.50 17.30
N PRO A 144 -1.08 -4.89 16.11
CA PRO A 144 -0.12 -3.90 15.64
C PRO A 144 -0.14 -2.64 16.51
N ILE A 145 1.00 -1.97 16.63
CA ILE A 145 1.13 -0.67 17.31
C ILE A 145 1.13 0.41 16.23
N CYS A 146 0.16 1.34 16.32
CA CYS A 146 -0.03 2.33 15.26
C CYS A 146 -0.03 3.76 15.81
N TYR A 147 0.54 4.72 15.04
CA TYR A 147 0.36 6.16 15.20
C TYR A 147 -0.68 6.67 14.22
N ARG A 148 -1.41 7.73 14.58
CA ARG A 148 -2.51 8.24 13.75
C ARG A 148 -2.01 9.05 12.57
N LEU A 149 -2.69 8.86 11.43
CA LEU A 149 -2.76 9.83 10.35
C LEU A 149 -4.03 10.66 10.54
N LYS A 150 -3.93 11.99 10.42
CA LYS A 150 -5.00 12.93 10.72
C LYS A 150 -5.74 13.34 9.45
N PRO A 151 -6.99 12.90 9.23
CA PRO A 151 -7.74 13.25 8.01
C PRO A 151 -8.05 14.74 7.89
N ASP A 152 -8.16 15.47 8.98
CA ASP A 152 -8.35 16.92 9.05
C ASP A 152 -7.06 17.73 8.80
N GLU A 153 -5.90 17.07 8.85
CA GLU A 153 -4.57 17.64 8.55
C GLU A 153 -3.94 16.94 7.32
N ASN A 154 -4.71 16.71 6.26
CA ASN A 154 -4.25 16.07 5.01
C ASN A 154 -3.65 14.67 5.21
N TRP A 155 -4.13 13.89 6.16
CA TRP A 155 -3.61 12.57 6.49
C TRP A 155 -2.12 12.58 6.88
N TYR A 156 -1.60 13.71 7.35
CA TYR A 156 -0.22 13.75 7.86
C TYR A 156 -0.12 13.07 9.21
N PRO A 157 1.05 12.48 9.52
CA PRO A 157 1.24 11.75 10.76
C PRO A 157 1.18 12.65 11.99
N ASP A 158 0.55 12.15 13.06
CA ASP A 158 0.63 12.76 14.37
C ASP A 158 2.03 12.48 14.96
N LEU A 159 2.95 13.40 14.69
CA LEU A 159 4.37 13.25 15.09
C LEU A 159 4.56 13.31 16.60
N GLU A 160 3.67 13.99 17.33
CA GLU A 160 3.72 14.01 18.81
C GLU A 160 3.31 12.66 19.39
N GLU A 161 2.28 12.04 18.80
CA GLU A 161 1.86 10.69 19.17
C GLU A 161 2.94 9.67 18.82
N MET A 162 3.52 9.76 17.61
CA MET A 162 4.64 8.92 17.18
C MET A 162 5.81 9.00 18.18
N GLU A 163 6.21 10.21 18.54
CA GLU A 163 7.30 10.41 19.51
C GLU A 163 6.97 9.85 20.89
N ARG A 164 5.72 10.01 21.37
CA ARG A 164 5.28 9.41 22.64
C ARG A 164 5.38 7.89 22.62
N TYR A 165 4.95 7.25 21.53
CA TYR A 165 5.03 5.79 21.40
C TYR A 165 6.46 5.30 21.52
N VAL A 166 7.40 5.83 20.72
CA VAL A 166 8.80 5.38 20.76
C VAL A 166 9.48 5.73 22.07
N LYS A 167 9.12 6.86 22.70
CA LYS A 167 9.69 7.28 24.00
C LYS A 167 9.29 6.36 25.15
N TYR A 168 8.04 5.92 25.19
CA TYR A 168 7.51 5.21 26.37
C TYR A 168 7.30 3.71 26.15
N ASN A 169 7.51 3.20 24.93
CA ASN A 169 7.45 1.78 24.64
C ASN A 169 8.81 1.26 24.16
N PRO A 170 9.61 0.68 25.05
CA PRO A 170 10.95 0.18 24.71
C PRO A 170 10.95 -1.04 23.77
N GLN A 171 9.79 -1.65 23.49
CA GLN A 171 9.69 -2.73 22.53
C GLN A 171 9.73 -2.23 21.09
N ILE A 172 9.40 -0.96 20.84
CA ILE A 172 9.45 -0.41 19.48
C ILE A 172 10.92 -0.27 19.08
N GLY A 173 11.31 -1.02 18.04
CA GLY A 173 12.65 -1.00 17.46
C GLY A 173 12.72 -0.24 16.15
N GLY A 174 11.57 -0.03 15.47
CA GLY A 174 11.53 0.68 14.19
C GLY A 174 10.23 1.43 13.93
N ILE A 175 10.32 2.40 13.02
CA ILE A 175 9.18 3.20 12.53
C ILE A 175 8.96 2.86 11.07
N MET A 176 7.71 2.54 10.71
CA MET A 176 7.30 2.28 9.34
C MET A 176 6.53 3.48 8.78
N LEU A 177 6.78 3.80 7.51
CA LEU A 177 6.02 4.79 6.74
C LEU A 177 5.80 4.29 5.30
N ILE A 178 4.74 4.79 4.67
CA ILE A 178 4.45 4.57 3.25
C ILE A 178 4.40 5.94 2.58
N ASN A 179 5.20 6.15 1.55
CA ASN A 179 5.23 7.46 0.87
C ASN A 179 5.59 7.34 -0.62
N PRO A 180 4.67 7.68 -1.52
CA PRO A 180 3.25 8.05 -1.37
C PRO A 180 2.39 6.97 -0.71
N ASP A 181 1.37 7.39 0.03
CA ASP A 181 0.65 6.52 0.95
C ASP A 181 -0.51 5.73 0.32
N ASN A 182 -0.65 4.51 0.74
CA ASN A 182 -1.83 3.65 0.57
C ASN A 182 -2.37 3.30 1.98
N PRO A 183 -3.60 3.76 2.36
CA PRO A 183 -4.74 4.04 1.46
C PRO A 183 -5.01 5.52 1.13
N THR A 184 -4.30 6.48 1.68
CA THR A 184 -4.73 7.89 1.69
C THR A 184 -4.47 8.64 0.39
N GLY A 185 -3.49 8.21 -0.41
CA GLY A 185 -3.04 8.93 -1.61
C GLY A 185 -2.27 10.21 -1.30
N MET A 186 -1.87 10.39 -0.04
CA MET A 186 -1.12 11.58 0.37
C MET A 186 0.37 11.37 0.22
N VAL A 187 1.08 12.48 0.11
CA VAL A 187 2.53 12.52 -0.08
C VAL A 187 3.12 13.38 1.02
N TYR A 188 4.03 12.82 1.79
CA TYR A 188 4.72 13.58 2.83
C TYR A 188 5.80 14.47 2.20
N PRO A 189 5.78 15.77 2.49
CA PRO A 189 6.84 16.66 2.07
C PRO A 189 8.15 16.37 2.81
N PRO A 190 9.30 16.80 2.29
CA PRO A 190 10.61 16.57 2.90
C PRO A 190 10.68 16.91 4.38
N GLU A 191 10.04 18.01 4.81
CA GLU A 191 10.05 18.48 6.21
C GLU A 191 9.37 17.49 7.16
N THR A 192 8.32 16.79 6.69
CA THR A 192 7.65 15.74 7.48
C THR A 192 8.57 14.52 7.62
N LEU A 193 9.21 14.11 6.51
CA LEU A 193 10.17 13.01 6.52
C LEU A 193 11.37 13.30 7.44
N GLU A 194 11.93 14.50 7.38
CA GLU A 194 13.02 14.95 8.26
C GLU A 194 12.64 14.85 9.74
N ARG A 195 11.42 15.24 10.10
CA ARG A 195 10.93 15.14 11.48
C ARG A 195 10.79 13.68 11.93
N ILE A 196 10.28 12.79 11.06
CA ILE A 196 10.23 11.34 11.35
C ILE A 196 11.63 10.78 11.56
N ILE A 197 12.57 11.14 10.68
CA ILE A 197 13.98 10.72 10.80
C ILE A 197 14.62 11.26 12.09
N ALA A 198 14.30 12.49 12.47
CA ALA A 198 14.80 13.07 13.72
C ALA A 198 14.28 12.32 14.94
N ILE A 199 13.01 11.89 14.96
CA ILE A 199 12.44 11.05 16.02
C ILE A 199 13.19 9.70 16.04
N ALA A 200 13.34 9.04 14.88
CA ALA A 200 14.05 7.76 14.80
C ALA A 200 15.48 7.87 15.34
N ARG A 201 16.20 8.92 14.94
CA ARG A 201 17.59 9.18 15.43
C ARG A 201 17.64 9.41 16.93
N LYS A 202 16.70 10.19 17.47
CA LYS A 202 16.66 10.55 18.90
C LYS A 202 16.43 9.34 19.80
N TYR A 203 15.68 8.36 19.33
CA TYR A 203 15.29 7.18 20.11
C TYR A 203 15.92 5.87 19.61
N ASP A 204 16.99 5.96 18.82
CA ASP A 204 17.75 4.81 18.32
C ASP A 204 16.88 3.78 17.58
N GLN A 205 15.97 4.27 16.73
CA GLN A 205 15.07 3.47 15.92
C GLN A 205 15.60 3.34 14.49
N PHE A 206 15.33 2.20 13.84
CA PHE A 206 15.51 2.12 12.38
C PHE A 206 14.21 2.50 11.65
N ILE A 207 14.30 2.77 10.34
CA ILE A 207 13.15 3.13 9.52
C ILE A 207 12.89 2.04 8.48
N ILE A 208 11.61 1.71 8.27
CA ILE A 208 11.12 0.97 7.11
C ILE A 208 10.27 1.94 6.28
N ALA A 209 10.66 2.17 5.02
CA ALA A 209 9.92 3.01 4.09
C ALA A 209 9.40 2.19 2.91
N ASP A 210 8.07 2.09 2.76
CA ASP A 210 7.47 1.55 1.54
C ASP A 210 7.36 2.68 0.50
N GLU A 211 8.19 2.61 -0.53
CA GLU A 211 8.32 3.61 -1.59
C GLU A 211 7.84 3.07 -2.94
N VAL A 212 6.95 2.07 -2.95
CA VAL A 212 6.49 1.41 -4.19
C VAL A 212 5.75 2.35 -5.16
N TYR A 213 5.31 3.52 -4.68
CA TYR A 213 4.64 4.57 -5.46
C TYR A 213 5.51 5.80 -5.70
N ASN A 214 6.81 5.74 -5.44
CA ASN A 214 7.70 6.89 -5.32
C ASN A 214 7.69 7.87 -6.51
N HIS A 215 7.48 7.38 -7.73
CA HIS A 215 7.41 8.21 -8.93
C HIS A 215 5.99 8.58 -9.37
N ILE A 216 4.95 8.15 -8.64
CA ILE A 216 3.55 8.49 -8.95
C ILE A 216 3.15 9.69 -8.09
N LEU A 217 3.51 10.87 -8.56
CA LEU A 217 3.30 12.17 -7.88
C LEU A 217 2.55 13.13 -8.81
N TYR A 218 1.57 13.85 -8.29
CA TYR A 218 0.76 14.81 -9.04
C TYR A 218 0.25 15.96 -8.17
N ASN A 219 -0.55 16.86 -8.74
CA ASN A 219 -1.07 18.06 -8.07
C ASN A 219 0.04 18.96 -7.49
N GLY A 220 1.22 18.96 -8.13
CA GLY A 220 2.35 19.81 -7.75
C GLY A 220 3.05 19.46 -6.45
N GLN A 221 2.64 18.36 -5.79
CA GLN A 221 3.31 17.90 -4.56
C GLN A 221 4.70 17.38 -4.89
N LYS A 222 5.64 17.69 -3.99
CA LYS A 222 7.02 17.22 -4.08
C LYS A 222 7.34 16.36 -2.86
N THR A 223 8.10 15.31 -3.08
CA THR A 223 8.73 14.49 -2.05
C THR A 223 10.09 14.03 -2.55
N VAL A 224 10.85 13.41 -1.68
CA VAL A 224 12.11 12.76 -2.00
C VAL A 224 12.12 11.35 -1.41
N PRO A 225 12.84 10.39 -2.00
CA PRO A 225 13.07 9.11 -1.37
C PRO A 225 13.73 9.26 -0.01
N ILE A 226 13.44 8.34 0.90
CA ILE A 226 14.00 8.39 2.26
C ILE A 226 15.53 8.41 2.25
N SER A 227 16.16 7.78 1.24
CA SER A 227 17.61 7.76 1.04
C SER A 227 18.23 9.14 1.00
N ASP A 228 17.51 10.14 0.49
CA ASP A 228 18.05 11.48 0.28
C ASP A 228 18.16 12.27 1.59
N LEU A 229 17.38 11.89 2.62
CA LEU A 229 17.28 12.58 3.92
C LEU A 229 17.79 11.75 5.10
N ILE A 230 17.95 10.43 4.96
CA ILE A 230 18.12 9.48 6.05
C ILE A 230 19.36 9.75 6.93
N GLY A 231 20.39 10.38 6.36
CA GLY A 231 21.64 10.67 7.07
C GLY A 231 22.27 9.38 7.63
N GLY A 232 22.52 9.35 8.94
CA GLY A 232 23.14 8.20 9.61
C GLY A 232 22.15 7.18 10.23
N VAL A 233 20.83 7.34 10.05
CA VAL A 233 19.84 6.44 10.62
C VAL A 233 19.78 5.14 9.80
N PRO A 234 19.85 3.94 10.42
CA PRO A 234 19.66 2.68 9.72
C PRO A 234 18.27 2.61 9.10
N ALA A 235 18.16 2.13 7.85
CA ALA A 235 16.85 2.05 7.21
C ALA A 235 16.78 0.98 6.12
N ILE A 236 15.56 0.55 5.84
CA ILE A 236 15.19 -0.32 4.72
C ILE A 236 14.14 0.42 3.89
N ALA A 237 14.43 0.70 2.61
CA ALA A 237 13.40 1.13 1.67
C ALA A 237 12.91 -0.06 0.85
N MET A 238 11.59 -0.17 0.68
CA MET A 238 10.93 -1.21 -0.13
C MET A 238 10.50 -0.62 -1.45
N LYS A 239 10.91 -1.22 -2.56
CA LYS A 239 10.64 -0.77 -3.92
C LYS A 239 10.23 -1.92 -4.82
N GLY A 240 9.55 -1.61 -5.92
CA GLY A 240 9.10 -2.67 -6.83
C GLY A 240 8.44 -2.13 -8.09
N ILE A 241 8.27 -3.01 -9.07
CA ILE A 241 7.75 -2.68 -10.40
C ILE A 241 6.23 -2.83 -10.52
N SER A 242 5.55 -3.29 -9.47
CA SER A 242 4.11 -3.61 -9.53
C SER A 242 3.21 -2.42 -9.84
N LYS A 243 3.63 -1.20 -9.49
CA LYS A 243 2.79 0.01 -9.57
C LYS A 243 3.28 0.97 -10.63
N GLU A 244 4.55 1.21 -10.66
CA GLU A 244 5.19 2.12 -11.61
C GLU A 244 5.23 1.56 -13.03
N PHE A 245 5.60 0.29 -13.21
CA PHE A 245 5.59 -0.39 -14.52
C PHE A 245 4.25 -1.06 -14.85
N PRO A 246 3.22 -0.89 -14.08
CA PRO A 246 2.00 -1.65 -13.83
C PRO A 246 2.13 -3.16 -14.16
N TRP A 247 3.15 -3.78 -13.58
CA TRP A 247 3.38 -5.21 -13.77
C TRP A 247 3.34 -6.00 -12.43
N PRO A 248 2.19 -6.00 -11.73
CA PRO A 248 2.06 -6.70 -10.45
C PRO A 248 2.23 -8.22 -10.59
N GLY A 249 1.90 -8.78 -11.74
CA GLY A 249 2.05 -10.21 -12.06
C GLY A 249 3.50 -10.66 -12.21
N ALA A 250 4.47 -9.75 -12.42
CA ALA A 250 5.89 -10.07 -12.49
C ALA A 250 6.45 -10.60 -11.17
N ARG A 251 5.79 -10.32 -10.05
CA ARG A 251 6.26 -10.66 -8.70
C ARG A 251 7.72 -10.24 -8.49
N CYS A 252 8.02 -8.96 -8.67
CA CYS A 252 9.37 -8.42 -8.52
C CYS A 252 9.36 -7.15 -7.67
N GLY A 253 10.13 -7.17 -6.61
CA GLY A 253 10.39 -6.05 -5.72
C GLY A 253 11.73 -6.25 -5.02
N TRP A 254 12.24 -5.22 -4.39
CA TRP A 254 13.52 -5.27 -3.68
C TRP A 254 13.52 -4.37 -2.46
N ILE A 255 14.46 -4.62 -1.58
CA ILE A 255 14.82 -3.68 -0.52
C ILE A 255 16.17 -3.04 -0.82
N GLU A 256 16.29 -1.77 -0.47
CA GLU A 256 17.56 -1.05 -0.37
C GLU A 256 17.87 -0.82 1.12
N VAL A 257 19.05 -1.22 1.55
CA VAL A 257 19.49 -1.09 2.94
C VAL A 257 20.39 0.13 3.05
N TYR A 258 20.07 1.04 3.96
CA TYR A 258 20.87 2.24 4.19
C TYR A 258 21.60 2.18 5.53
N ASN A 259 22.82 2.67 5.52
CA ASN A 259 23.69 2.73 6.69
C ASN A 259 24.04 1.36 7.30
N TYR A 260 24.12 0.32 6.46
CA TYR A 260 24.74 -0.95 6.84
C TYR A 260 26.20 -0.69 7.31
N GLY A 261 26.63 -1.40 8.34
CA GLY A 261 27.97 -1.22 8.94
C GLY A 261 28.02 -0.15 10.04
N LYS A 262 26.91 0.54 10.35
CA LYS A 262 26.88 1.58 11.40
C LYS A 262 26.31 1.11 12.75
N ASP A 263 25.48 0.07 12.74
CA ASP A 263 24.93 -0.55 13.96
C ASP A 263 24.97 -2.07 13.83
N GLY A 264 25.74 -2.73 14.66
CA GLY A 264 25.92 -4.18 14.59
C GLY A 264 24.65 -5.00 14.85
N ARG A 265 23.62 -4.44 15.53
CA ARG A 265 22.32 -5.08 15.74
C ARG A 265 21.51 -5.05 14.43
N PHE A 266 21.52 -3.90 13.76
CA PHE A 266 20.88 -3.72 12.46
C PHE A 266 21.56 -4.59 11.40
N ASP A 267 22.90 -4.62 11.37
CA ASP A 267 23.66 -5.46 10.45
C ASP A 267 23.35 -6.95 10.64
N LYS A 268 23.26 -7.41 11.87
CA LYS A 268 22.86 -8.78 12.19
C LYS A 268 21.43 -9.07 11.69
N TYR A 269 20.53 -8.13 11.85
CA TYR A 269 19.15 -8.24 11.37
C TYR A 269 19.10 -8.35 9.83
N VAL A 270 19.77 -7.46 9.10
CA VAL A 270 19.88 -7.51 7.64
C VAL A 270 20.50 -8.82 7.16
N ASN A 271 21.57 -9.28 7.81
CA ASN A 271 22.20 -10.57 7.51
C ASN A 271 21.25 -11.75 7.74
N THR A 272 20.36 -11.65 8.75
CA THR A 272 19.34 -12.68 9.01
C THR A 272 18.31 -12.71 7.89
N ILE A 273 17.87 -11.55 7.37
CA ILE A 273 16.98 -11.46 6.19
C ILE A 273 17.64 -12.12 4.97
N LEU A 274 18.92 -11.81 4.72
CA LEU A 274 19.65 -12.42 3.61
C LEU A 274 19.77 -13.94 3.77
N THR A 275 20.08 -14.43 4.98
CA THR A 275 20.17 -15.87 5.26
C THR A 275 18.82 -16.55 5.04
N ALA A 276 17.73 -15.93 5.49
CA ALA A 276 16.38 -16.42 5.23
C ALA A 276 16.04 -16.45 3.73
N LYS A 277 16.57 -15.48 2.95
CA LYS A 277 16.43 -15.46 1.49
C LYS A 277 17.21 -16.58 0.80
N MET A 278 18.36 -16.97 1.33
CA MET A 278 19.15 -18.10 0.79
C MET A 278 18.37 -19.42 0.72
N ASN A 279 17.42 -19.63 1.63
CA ASN A 279 16.56 -20.82 1.61
C ASN A 279 15.64 -20.90 0.38
N GLU A 280 15.43 -19.77 -0.31
CA GLU A 280 14.61 -19.67 -1.52
C GLU A 280 15.48 -19.60 -2.80
N VAL A 281 16.79 -19.73 -2.65
CA VAL A 281 17.82 -19.62 -3.70
C VAL A 281 17.91 -18.18 -4.22
N CYS A 282 16.91 -17.69 -4.97
CA CYS A 282 16.84 -16.34 -5.51
C CYS A 282 15.40 -15.90 -5.80
N ALA A 283 15.21 -14.64 -6.20
CA ALA A 283 13.96 -14.16 -6.77
C ALA A 283 13.92 -14.45 -8.29
N THR A 284 12.74 -14.36 -8.89
CA THR A 284 12.51 -14.58 -10.33
C THR A 284 13.46 -13.73 -11.19
N THR A 285 14.24 -14.35 -12.07
CA THR A 285 15.33 -13.72 -12.85
C THR A 285 14.79 -12.76 -13.93
N LEU A 286 13.83 -13.20 -14.73
CA LEU A 286 13.31 -12.48 -15.90
C LEU A 286 12.89 -11.02 -15.60
N PRO A 287 12.00 -10.73 -14.64
CA PRO A 287 11.56 -9.36 -14.41
C PRO A 287 12.68 -8.46 -13.90
N GLN A 288 13.68 -9.00 -13.19
CA GLN A 288 14.84 -8.23 -12.76
C GLN A 288 15.67 -7.76 -13.95
N LYS A 289 15.97 -8.66 -14.90
CA LYS A 289 16.76 -8.33 -16.11
C LYS A 289 16.07 -7.26 -16.98
N ALA A 290 14.74 -7.22 -17.00
CA ALA A 290 14.00 -6.22 -17.77
C ALA A 290 14.06 -4.80 -17.17
N ILE A 291 14.31 -4.62 -15.87
CA ILE A 291 14.26 -3.32 -15.17
C ILE A 291 15.19 -2.28 -15.82
N PRO A 292 16.50 -2.53 -16.03
CA PRO A 292 17.39 -1.53 -16.60
C PRO A 292 16.95 -1.06 -17.99
N ALA A 293 16.55 -1.99 -18.86
CA ALA A 293 16.12 -1.69 -20.21
C ALA A 293 14.80 -0.90 -20.24
N ILE A 294 13.84 -1.21 -19.38
CA ILE A 294 12.56 -0.49 -19.26
C ILE A 294 12.81 0.94 -18.80
N ILE A 295 13.54 1.15 -17.70
CA ILE A 295 13.78 2.50 -17.14
C ILE A 295 14.59 3.37 -18.09
N SER A 296 15.55 2.77 -18.82
CA SER A 296 16.41 3.48 -19.77
C SER A 296 15.74 3.69 -21.14
N HIS A 297 14.57 3.13 -21.39
CA HIS A 297 13.89 3.29 -22.67
C HIS A 297 13.48 4.75 -22.92
N PRO A 298 13.69 5.31 -24.13
CA PRO A 298 13.35 6.69 -24.42
C PRO A 298 11.90 7.07 -24.12
N ASP A 299 10.98 6.15 -24.35
CA ASP A 299 9.54 6.38 -24.14
C ASP A 299 9.08 6.21 -22.69
N TYR A 300 9.95 5.73 -21.78
CA TYR A 300 9.55 5.43 -20.41
C TYR A 300 9.02 6.64 -19.65
N GLN A 301 9.73 7.76 -19.74
CA GLN A 301 9.32 8.99 -19.02
C GLN A 301 7.99 9.53 -19.56
N GLY A 302 7.80 9.53 -20.87
CA GLY A 302 6.53 9.95 -21.50
C GLY A 302 5.36 9.08 -21.06
N TYR A 303 5.55 7.76 -21.05
CA TYR A 303 4.57 6.81 -20.59
C TYR A 303 4.19 7.01 -19.11
N LEU A 304 5.17 7.20 -18.24
CA LEU A 304 4.95 7.44 -16.81
C LEU A 304 4.16 8.74 -16.60
N GLN A 305 4.53 9.83 -17.30
CA GLN A 305 3.85 11.12 -17.20
C GLN A 305 2.41 11.06 -17.69
N GLU A 306 2.11 10.32 -18.75
CA GLU A 306 0.73 10.12 -19.24
C GLU A 306 -0.14 9.44 -18.17
N ARG A 307 0.39 8.41 -17.50
CA ARG A 307 -0.29 7.71 -16.42
C ARG A 307 -0.53 8.63 -15.22
N ILE A 308 0.48 9.37 -14.80
CA ILE A 308 0.39 10.34 -13.71
C ILE A 308 -0.67 11.40 -14.00
N ALA A 309 -0.70 11.96 -15.20
CA ALA A 309 -1.71 12.93 -15.61
C ALA A 309 -3.13 12.35 -15.58
N ARG A 310 -3.31 11.07 -15.88
CA ARG A 310 -4.59 10.37 -15.73
C ARG A 310 -5.00 10.28 -14.25
N TYR A 311 -4.09 9.86 -13.38
CA TYR A 311 -4.37 9.77 -11.93
C TYR A 311 -4.69 11.14 -11.33
N GLU A 312 -4.02 12.19 -11.76
CA GLU A 312 -4.32 13.56 -11.36
C GLU A 312 -5.75 13.97 -11.75
N ARG A 313 -6.17 13.70 -12.99
CA ARG A 313 -7.55 13.97 -13.44
C ARG A 313 -8.58 13.19 -12.60
N LEU A 314 -8.35 11.90 -12.37
CA LEU A 314 -9.25 11.06 -11.56
C LEU A 314 -9.31 11.53 -10.10
N SER A 315 -8.17 11.90 -9.51
CA SER A 315 -8.12 12.50 -8.17
C SER A 315 -8.98 13.76 -8.08
N ASN A 316 -8.88 14.64 -9.08
CA ASN A 316 -9.65 15.87 -9.12
C ASN A 316 -11.15 15.63 -9.29
N VAL A 317 -11.56 14.70 -10.16
CA VAL A 317 -12.95 14.28 -10.32
C VAL A 317 -13.52 13.75 -9.01
N THR A 318 -12.87 12.76 -8.44
CA THR A 318 -13.29 12.12 -7.17
C THR A 318 -13.41 13.15 -6.04
N TYR A 319 -12.38 13.99 -5.88
CA TYR A 319 -12.38 15.05 -4.87
C TYR A 319 -13.52 16.04 -5.07
N ASN A 320 -13.78 16.48 -6.32
CA ASN A 320 -14.82 17.47 -6.61
C ASN A 320 -16.24 16.96 -6.31
N HIS A 321 -16.52 15.67 -6.54
CA HIS A 321 -17.80 15.07 -6.17
C HIS A 321 -17.98 14.90 -4.66
N LEU A 322 -16.93 14.54 -3.94
CA LEU A 322 -17.05 14.14 -2.54
C LEU A 322 -16.80 15.28 -1.53
N LYS A 323 -16.02 16.31 -1.86
CA LYS A 323 -15.59 17.38 -0.93
C LYS A 323 -16.73 18.16 -0.27
N ASN A 324 -17.88 18.26 -0.94
CA ASN A 324 -19.03 19.02 -0.48
C ASN A 324 -20.13 18.13 0.14
N VAL A 325 -19.94 16.80 0.19
CA VAL A 325 -20.88 15.89 0.84
C VAL A 325 -20.80 16.11 2.34
N PRO A 326 -21.93 16.53 3.00
CA PRO A 326 -21.90 16.78 4.43
C PRO A 326 -21.45 15.55 5.23
N GLY A 327 -20.63 15.79 6.23
CA GLY A 327 -20.15 14.73 7.10
C GLY A 327 -18.93 13.95 6.63
N LEU A 328 -18.41 14.22 5.45
CA LEU A 328 -17.16 13.63 4.99
C LEU A 328 -15.94 14.50 5.35
N MET A 329 -14.81 13.84 5.55
CA MET A 329 -13.47 14.41 5.55
C MET A 329 -12.76 13.88 4.30
N VAL A 330 -12.57 14.76 3.31
CA VAL A 330 -12.04 14.43 1.98
C VAL A 330 -10.83 15.29 1.69
N ASN A 331 -9.73 14.68 1.33
CA ASN A 331 -8.49 15.35 0.97
C ASN A 331 -8.17 15.12 -0.52
N ARG A 332 -7.68 16.16 -1.18
CA ARG A 332 -7.19 16.03 -2.55
C ARG A 332 -5.88 15.24 -2.53
N THR A 333 -5.84 14.12 -3.22
CA THR A 333 -4.65 13.26 -3.23
C THR A 333 -3.54 13.82 -4.10
N ASN A 334 -2.31 13.42 -3.81
CA ASN A 334 -1.10 13.98 -4.42
C ASN A 334 -0.16 12.90 -4.95
N GLY A 335 -0.43 11.64 -4.69
CA GLY A 335 0.39 10.53 -5.16
C GLY A 335 -0.32 9.18 -5.07
N ALA A 336 0.35 8.13 -5.46
CA ALA A 336 -0.23 6.81 -5.65
C ALA A 336 -1.47 6.85 -6.56
N PHE A 337 -2.45 5.99 -6.37
CA PHE A 337 -3.73 6.00 -7.09
C PHE A 337 -4.88 5.54 -6.17
N TYR A 338 -4.89 6.07 -4.95
CA TYR A 338 -5.93 5.82 -3.95
C TYR A 338 -6.43 7.13 -3.37
N MET A 339 -7.66 7.09 -2.85
CA MET A 339 -8.20 8.14 -2.01
C MET A 339 -8.95 7.50 -0.83
N ALA A 340 -8.52 7.82 0.38
CA ALA A 340 -9.29 7.51 1.58
C ALA A 340 -10.20 8.67 1.95
N VAL A 341 -11.44 8.36 2.27
CA VAL A 341 -12.47 9.29 2.73
C VAL A 341 -12.93 8.83 4.10
N ALA A 342 -12.92 9.72 5.08
CA ALA A 342 -13.40 9.40 6.42
C ALA A 342 -14.74 10.08 6.71
N PHE A 343 -15.63 9.37 7.41
CA PHE A 343 -16.81 9.96 8.02
C PHE A 343 -16.43 10.70 9.30
N ARG A 344 -17.06 11.85 9.55
CA ARG A 344 -16.93 12.51 10.84
C ARG A 344 -17.50 11.62 11.94
N ASN A 345 -16.87 11.67 13.12
CA ASN A 345 -17.24 10.81 14.24
C ASN A 345 -18.74 10.86 14.55
N GLY A 346 -19.33 9.67 14.74
CA GLY A 346 -20.72 9.49 15.12
C GLY A 346 -21.76 9.60 14.00
N LEU A 347 -21.34 9.88 12.76
CA LEU A 347 -22.28 10.02 11.64
C LEU A 347 -22.76 8.68 11.07
N VAL A 348 -21.90 7.68 11.06
CA VAL A 348 -22.30 6.32 10.65
C VAL A 348 -22.55 5.45 11.86
N ASN A 349 -23.59 4.62 11.78
CA ASN A 349 -24.04 3.78 12.90
C ASN A 349 -24.60 2.43 12.41
N GLY A 350 -25.13 1.63 13.32
CA GLY A 350 -25.66 0.29 13.04
C GLY A 350 -27.08 0.25 12.47
N HIS A 351 -27.74 1.39 12.23
CA HIS A 351 -29.18 1.43 11.86
C HIS A 351 -29.41 1.89 10.42
N GLN A 352 -28.51 2.70 9.88
CA GLN A 352 -28.60 3.27 8.54
C GLN A 352 -28.66 2.21 7.43
N ARG A 353 -29.39 2.52 6.36
CA ARG A 353 -29.65 1.60 5.24
C ARG A 353 -29.74 2.34 3.92
N LEU A 354 -29.50 1.63 2.81
CA LEU A 354 -29.92 2.04 1.48
C LEU A 354 -30.99 1.09 0.97
N PRO A 355 -31.93 1.54 0.13
CA PRO A 355 -32.89 0.66 -0.51
C PRO A 355 -32.18 -0.35 -1.43
N ILE A 356 -32.68 -1.59 -1.40
CA ILE A 356 -32.22 -2.69 -2.25
C ILE A 356 -33.45 -3.32 -2.86
N ASP A 357 -33.56 -3.24 -4.20
CA ASP A 357 -34.76 -3.66 -4.91
C ASP A 357 -34.86 -5.19 -5.06
N ASN A 358 -33.71 -5.86 -5.24
CA ASN A 358 -33.68 -7.33 -5.37
C ASN A 358 -33.79 -7.99 -3.99
N PRO A 359 -34.83 -8.81 -3.73
CA PRO A 359 -35.05 -9.44 -2.41
C PRO A 359 -33.92 -10.38 -1.97
N GLU A 360 -33.32 -11.14 -2.90
CA GLU A 360 -32.23 -12.08 -2.59
C GLU A 360 -30.96 -11.33 -2.23
N VAL A 361 -30.66 -10.24 -2.94
CA VAL A 361 -29.55 -9.33 -2.62
C VAL A 361 -29.76 -8.68 -1.25
N LYS A 362 -30.99 -8.23 -0.96
CA LYS A 362 -31.35 -7.63 0.32
C LYS A 362 -31.15 -8.60 1.47
N GLU A 363 -31.65 -9.83 1.35
CA GLU A 363 -31.49 -10.87 2.36
C GLU A 363 -29.99 -11.17 2.62
N LEU A 364 -29.20 -11.26 1.56
CA LEU A 364 -27.76 -11.49 1.66
C LEU A 364 -27.07 -10.36 2.46
N VAL A 365 -27.38 -9.10 2.16
CA VAL A 365 -26.80 -7.95 2.87
C VAL A 365 -27.27 -7.89 4.32
N GLU A 366 -28.56 -8.11 4.59
CA GLU A 366 -29.07 -8.12 5.95
C GLU A 366 -28.42 -9.21 6.81
N ASN A 367 -28.16 -10.37 6.24
CA ASN A 367 -27.40 -11.44 6.90
C ASN A 367 -25.95 -11.01 7.21
N LEU A 368 -25.26 -10.36 6.25
CA LEU A 368 -23.89 -9.89 6.44
C LEU A 368 -23.79 -8.82 7.53
N VAL A 369 -24.72 -7.86 7.57
CA VAL A 369 -24.68 -6.75 8.53
C VAL A 369 -25.25 -7.09 9.91
N SER A 370 -25.92 -8.24 10.05
CA SER A 370 -26.42 -8.76 11.33
C SER A 370 -25.35 -9.45 12.16
N VAL A 371 -24.20 -9.77 11.56
CA VAL A 371 -23.08 -10.41 12.27
C VAL A 371 -22.56 -9.47 13.37
N PRO A 372 -22.44 -9.93 14.62
CA PRO A 372 -21.90 -9.11 15.69
C PRO A 372 -20.49 -8.60 15.38
N GLY A 373 -20.25 -7.31 15.65
CA GLY A 373 -18.93 -6.69 15.45
C GLY A 373 -18.69 -6.12 14.04
N VAL A 374 -19.67 -6.15 13.14
CA VAL A 374 -19.56 -5.45 11.85
C VAL A 374 -19.46 -3.95 12.08
N SER A 375 -18.37 -3.33 11.62
CA SER A 375 -18.16 -1.88 11.77
C SER A 375 -19.17 -1.07 10.95
N PRO A 376 -19.53 0.15 11.40
CA PRO A 376 -20.49 0.99 10.68
C PRO A 376 -20.09 1.30 9.22
N ASP A 377 -18.82 1.50 8.93
CA ASP A 377 -18.34 1.73 7.57
C ASP A 377 -18.41 0.47 6.69
N LYS A 378 -18.15 -0.70 7.25
CA LYS A 378 -18.33 -1.98 6.55
C LYS A 378 -19.80 -2.21 6.20
N ARG A 379 -20.71 -1.86 7.13
CA ARG A 379 -22.14 -1.86 6.89
C ARG A 379 -22.51 -0.93 5.72
N PHE A 380 -22.01 0.32 5.72
CA PHE A 380 -22.19 1.26 4.61
C PHE A 380 -21.74 0.66 3.28
N VAL A 381 -20.53 0.09 3.25
CA VAL A 381 -19.96 -0.51 2.04
C VAL A 381 -20.82 -1.65 1.48
N TYR A 382 -21.40 -2.50 2.33
CA TYR A 382 -22.29 -3.57 1.89
C TYR A 382 -23.59 -3.03 1.29
N TYR A 383 -24.23 -2.03 1.92
CA TYR A 383 -25.42 -1.39 1.37
C TYR A 383 -25.12 -0.65 0.06
N LEU A 384 -24.04 0.11 -0.01
CA LEU A 384 -23.61 0.80 -1.22
C LEU A 384 -23.41 -0.19 -2.38
N LEU A 385 -22.66 -1.26 -2.13
CA LEU A 385 -22.38 -2.30 -3.13
C LEU A 385 -23.66 -2.94 -3.66
N ALA A 386 -24.60 -3.28 -2.77
CA ALA A 386 -25.85 -3.92 -3.15
C ALA A 386 -26.82 -2.98 -3.88
N SER A 387 -26.89 -1.71 -3.50
CA SER A 387 -27.80 -0.74 -4.11
C SER A 387 -27.32 -0.17 -5.43
N THR A 388 -25.99 -0.14 -5.65
CA THR A 388 -25.40 0.56 -6.81
C THR A 388 -24.42 -0.28 -7.63
N GLY A 389 -23.91 -1.37 -7.06
CA GLY A 389 -22.79 -2.12 -7.60
C GLY A 389 -21.42 -1.46 -7.40
N ILE A 390 -21.32 -0.31 -6.74
CA ILE A 390 -20.03 0.37 -6.49
C ILE A 390 -19.30 -0.35 -5.35
N CYS A 391 -18.17 -0.99 -5.67
CA CYS A 391 -17.36 -1.76 -4.74
C CYS A 391 -16.18 -0.91 -4.25
N VAL A 392 -16.23 -0.48 -2.99
CA VAL A 392 -15.14 0.24 -2.30
C VAL A 392 -14.63 -0.59 -1.11
N VAL A 393 -13.54 -0.19 -0.48
CA VAL A 393 -13.01 -0.90 0.71
C VAL A 393 -13.32 -0.09 1.97
N PRO A 394 -13.93 -0.68 3.01
CA PRO A 394 -14.15 0.04 4.26
C PRO A 394 -12.82 0.44 4.90
N LEU A 395 -12.74 1.65 5.45
CA LEU A 395 -11.51 2.23 5.97
C LEU A 395 -11.03 1.46 7.22
N SER A 396 -11.95 0.96 8.03
CA SER A 396 -11.65 0.09 9.17
C SER A 396 -10.81 -1.14 8.81
N SER A 397 -10.80 -1.55 7.53
CA SER A 397 -9.95 -2.64 7.01
C SER A 397 -8.46 -2.27 6.91
N PHE A 398 -8.07 -1.04 7.23
CA PHE A 398 -6.70 -0.53 7.11
C PHE A 398 -6.05 -0.28 8.49
N SER A 399 -6.32 -1.13 9.47
CA SER A 399 -5.77 -1.03 10.83
C SER A 399 -6.04 0.33 11.47
N THR A 400 -7.29 0.83 11.34
CA THR A 400 -7.70 2.12 11.89
C THR A 400 -9.07 2.05 12.56
N PRO A 401 -9.29 2.80 13.65
CA PRO A 401 -10.62 2.95 14.24
C PRO A 401 -11.52 3.94 13.47
N LEU A 402 -10.95 4.68 12.49
CA LEU A 402 -11.70 5.62 11.69
C LEU A 402 -12.69 4.88 10.79
N GLN A 403 -13.90 5.43 10.70
CA GLN A 403 -14.93 4.94 9.80
C GLN A 403 -14.86 5.67 8.46
N GLY A 404 -14.99 4.96 7.36
CA GLY A 404 -14.87 5.54 6.03
C GLY A 404 -14.70 4.50 4.93
N PHE A 405 -14.11 4.91 3.83
CA PHE A 405 -13.84 4.01 2.72
C PHE A 405 -12.62 4.47 1.91
N ARG A 406 -12.04 3.53 1.18
CA ARG A 406 -11.00 3.81 0.18
C ARG A 406 -11.51 3.45 -1.21
N VAL A 407 -11.24 4.35 -2.18
CA VAL A 407 -11.42 4.13 -3.61
C VAL A 407 -10.08 4.05 -4.35
N THR A 408 -10.10 3.49 -5.55
CA THR A 408 -8.95 3.51 -6.48
C THR A 408 -9.19 4.53 -7.59
N LEU A 409 -8.13 5.17 -8.05
CA LEU A 409 -8.13 6.20 -9.10
C LEU A 409 -7.59 5.57 -10.40
N LEU A 410 -8.24 4.50 -10.87
CA LEU A 410 -7.73 3.66 -11.97
C LEU A 410 -8.71 3.55 -13.14
N GLU A 411 -9.92 4.14 -13.06
CA GLU A 411 -10.88 4.08 -14.16
C GLU A 411 -10.29 4.76 -15.42
N LYS A 412 -10.49 4.12 -16.58
CA LYS A 412 -9.98 4.64 -17.86
C LYS A 412 -10.92 5.65 -18.49
N ASP A 413 -12.22 5.42 -18.37
CA ASP A 413 -13.23 6.32 -18.89
C ASP A 413 -13.57 7.38 -17.85
N ILE A 414 -13.22 8.62 -18.16
CA ILE A 414 -13.48 9.75 -17.26
C ILE A 414 -14.99 9.97 -17.06
N ASN A 415 -15.82 9.71 -18.07
CA ASN A 415 -17.27 9.86 -17.96
C ASN A 415 -17.87 8.79 -17.05
N GLU A 416 -17.34 7.58 -17.10
CA GLU A 416 -17.71 6.53 -16.14
C GLU A 416 -17.29 6.89 -14.74
N SER A 417 -16.10 7.44 -14.56
CA SER A 417 -15.63 7.97 -13.27
C SER A 417 -16.55 9.06 -12.71
N GLU A 418 -16.92 10.05 -13.54
CA GLU A 418 -17.88 11.11 -13.16
C GLU A 418 -19.22 10.51 -12.70
N ARG A 419 -19.76 9.55 -13.45
CA ARG A 419 -21.03 8.88 -13.11
C ARG A 419 -20.94 8.11 -11.80
N VAL A 420 -19.86 7.35 -11.61
CA VAL A 420 -19.65 6.54 -10.39
C VAL A 420 -19.53 7.43 -9.16
N TYR A 421 -18.72 8.48 -9.21
CA TYR A 421 -18.51 9.34 -8.05
C TYR A 421 -19.68 10.29 -7.77
N GLN A 422 -20.46 10.68 -8.78
CA GLN A 422 -21.73 11.35 -8.55
C GLN A 422 -22.71 10.43 -7.83
N THR A 423 -22.89 9.18 -8.32
CA THR A 423 -23.74 8.19 -7.67
C THR A 423 -23.28 7.90 -6.21
N LEU A 424 -21.99 7.79 -6.01
CA LEU A 424 -21.41 7.58 -4.67
C LEU A 424 -21.76 8.74 -3.73
N ALA A 425 -21.59 9.98 -4.18
CA ALA A 425 -21.90 11.18 -3.41
C ALA A 425 -23.40 11.24 -3.00
N ASP A 426 -24.28 10.99 -3.97
CA ASP A 426 -25.74 10.99 -3.74
C ASP A 426 -26.14 9.89 -2.73
N LYS A 427 -25.57 8.68 -2.87
CA LYS A 427 -25.87 7.56 -1.98
C LYS A 427 -25.28 7.70 -0.59
N ILE A 428 -24.19 8.41 -0.43
CA ILE A 428 -23.69 8.77 0.91
C ILE A 428 -24.69 9.70 1.60
N GLY A 429 -25.20 10.73 0.90
CA GLY A 429 -26.22 11.63 1.45
C GLY A 429 -27.47 10.85 1.89
N GLU A 430 -28.01 10.01 1.01
CA GLU A 430 -29.18 9.17 1.32
C GLU A 430 -28.94 8.24 2.53
N TYR A 431 -27.75 7.62 2.60
CA TYR A 431 -27.39 6.73 3.71
C TYR A 431 -27.30 7.47 5.05
N LEU A 432 -26.73 8.67 5.05
CA LEU A 432 -26.56 9.46 6.28
C LEU A 432 -27.89 10.01 6.82
N GLU A 433 -28.91 10.15 5.97
CA GLU A 433 -30.27 10.62 6.33
C GLU A 433 -31.22 9.48 6.72
N SER A 434 -30.84 8.21 6.53
CA SER A 434 -31.72 7.04 6.74
C SER A 434 -31.85 6.55 8.18
#